data_b23875525dbaf3e66f38871820428989
#
_entry.id   b23875525dbaf3e66f38871820428989
#
_cell.length_a   1.000
_cell.length_b   1.000
_cell.length_c   1.000
_cell.angle_alpha   90.00
_cell.angle_beta   90.00
_cell.angle_gamma   90.00
#
_symmetry.space_group_name_H-M   'P 1'
#
loop_
_entity.id
_entity.type
_entity.pdbx_description
1 polymer ?
#
loop_
_entity_poly.entity_id
_entity_poly.type
_entity_poly.pdbx_seq_one_letter_code
_entity_poly.pdbx_strand_id
1 'polypeptide(L)'
;MTKLKVEVPTERTKKVVVIGAGHNALTCASYLAKSGFEVEVHEARSEVGGMACTREFTEGYKVPGVAHLLHMLNPGIQKWLGLNKNGLEFSANRLKTISLNPNGNALVIDGDHLEGDGITDQHRAEFKSFKKTTNSLA
;
A
#
# COMPACT_ATOMS: atom_id res chain seq x y z
N MET A 1 12.74 -22.22 10.20
CA MET A 1 11.40 -21.65 9.98
C MET A 1 10.39 -22.45 10.77
N THR A 2 9.96 -21.94 11.91
CA THR A 2 9.00 -22.62 12.79
C THR A 2 7.59 -22.38 12.22
N LYS A 3 6.92 -23.43 11.72
CA LYS A 3 5.52 -23.35 11.31
C LYS A 3 4.67 -23.31 12.58
N LEU A 4 4.09 -22.16 12.88
CA LEU A 4 3.02 -22.07 13.88
C LEU A 4 1.79 -22.82 13.31
N LYS A 5 1.47 -24.00 13.88
CA LYS A 5 0.18 -24.64 13.68
C LYS A 5 -0.83 -23.97 14.61
N VAL A 6 -1.73 -23.20 14.05
CA VAL A 6 -2.90 -22.70 14.78
C VAL A 6 -3.98 -23.77 14.67
N GLU A 7 -4.23 -24.52 15.73
CA GLU A 7 -5.37 -25.42 15.82
C GLU A 7 -6.62 -24.58 16.07
N VAL A 8 -7.54 -24.59 15.11
CA VAL A 8 -8.84 -23.94 15.22
C VAL A 8 -9.79 -24.90 15.97
N PRO A 9 -10.31 -24.52 17.16
CA PRO A 9 -11.24 -25.37 17.89
C PRO A 9 -12.57 -25.52 17.14
N THR A 10 -13.04 -26.75 17.01
CA THR A 10 -14.23 -27.15 16.24
C THR A 10 -15.58 -26.87 16.90
N GLU A 11 -15.62 -26.30 18.10
CA GLU A 11 -16.88 -26.01 18.80
C GLU A 11 -16.83 -24.64 19.49
N ARG A 12 -17.50 -23.71 18.94
CA ARG A 12 -17.86 -22.32 19.24
C ARG A 12 -17.17 -21.37 18.25
N THR A 13 -17.98 -20.69 17.46
CA THR A 13 -17.53 -19.51 16.70
C THR A 13 -16.87 -18.53 17.69
N LYS A 14 -15.54 -18.48 17.67
CA LYS A 14 -14.84 -17.54 18.54
C LYS A 14 -15.07 -16.14 18.01
N LYS A 15 -15.65 -15.30 18.86
CA LYS A 15 -15.82 -13.89 18.59
C LYS A 15 -14.49 -13.16 18.81
N VAL A 16 -14.09 -12.36 17.83
CA VAL A 16 -12.89 -11.50 17.88
C VAL A 16 -13.33 -10.06 17.72
N VAL A 17 -12.89 -9.21 18.64
CA VAL A 17 -13.11 -7.76 18.57
C VAL A 17 -11.81 -7.09 18.13
N VAL A 18 -11.89 -6.29 17.07
CA VAL A 18 -10.77 -5.52 16.52
C VAL A 18 -11.04 -4.05 16.79
N ILE A 19 -10.13 -3.39 17.48
CA ILE A 19 -10.24 -1.96 17.80
C ILE A 19 -9.45 -1.15 16.78
N GLY A 20 -10.17 -0.29 16.06
CA GLY A 20 -9.68 0.51 14.94
C GLY A 20 -9.89 -0.18 13.59
N ALA A 21 -10.27 0.60 12.57
CA ALA A 21 -10.48 0.13 11.20
C ALA A 21 -9.46 0.75 10.22
N GLY A 22 -8.19 0.82 10.61
CA GLY A 22 -7.10 1.14 9.70
C GLY A 22 -6.81 -0.03 8.75
N HIS A 23 -6.07 0.21 7.68
CA HIS A 23 -5.78 -0.80 6.63
C HIS A 23 -5.18 -2.11 7.17
N ASN A 24 -4.30 -2.06 8.17
CA ASN A 24 -3.73 -3.25 8.80
C ASN A 24 -4.77 -4.02 9.60
N ALA A 25 -5.58 -3.31 10.39
CA ALA A 25 -6.64 -3.92 11.18
C ALA A 25 -7.72 -4.56 10.31
N LEU A 26 -8.12 -3.89 9.23
CA LEU A 26 -9.07 -4.43 8.23
C LEU A 26 -8.51 -5.66 7.53
N THR A 27 -7.22 -5.68 7.20
CA THR A 27 -6.54 -6.86 6.66
C THR A 27 -6.61 -8.01 7.64
N CYS A 28 -6.22 -7.79 8.90
CA CYS A 28 -6.27 -8.80 9.95
C CYS A 28 -7.70 -9.33 10.17
N ALA A 29 -8.67 -8.43 10.30
CA ALA A 29 -10.08 -8.77 10.46
C ALA A 29 -10.59 -9.64 9.30
N SER A 30 -10.21 -9.31 8.07
CA SER A 30 -10.59 -10.08 6.88
C SER A 30 -9.99 -11.48 6.87
N TYR A 31 -8.74 -11.63 7.33
CA TYR A 31 -8.10 -12.94 7.47
C TYR A 31 -8.80 -13.79 8.53
N LEU A 32 -9.13 -13.20 9.68
CA LEU A 32 -9.83 -13.88 10.76
C LEU A 32 -11.24 -14.32 10.32
N ALA A 33 -11.99 -13.43 9.69
CA ALA A 33 -13.33 -13.73 9.18
C ALA A 33 -13.31 -14.89 8.15
N LYS A 34 -12.36 -14.85 7.22
CA LYS A 34 -12.18 -15.96 6.25
C LYS A 34 -11.73 -17.27 6.89
N SER A 35 -11.14 -17.21 8.08
CA SER A 35 -10.76 -18.38 8.88
C SER A 35 -11.89 -18.88 9.78
N GLY A 36 -13.11 -18.35 9.65
CA GLY A 36 -14.30 -18.81 10.37
C GLY A 36 -14.53 -18.16 11.74
N PHE A 37 -13.81 -17.10 12.07
CA PHE A 37 -14.09 -16.31 13.28
C PHE A 37 -15.25 -15.34 13.02
N GLU A 38 -16.07 -15.12 14.05
CA GLU A 38 -16.99 -13.99 14.10
C GLU A 38 -16.18 -12.73 14.46
N VAL A 39 -16.07 -11.80 13.52
CA VAL A 39 -15.22 -10.61 13.70
C VAL A 39 -16.07 -9.36 13.79
N GLU A 40 -15.85 -8.59 14.85
CA GLU A 40 -16.45 -7.29 15.07
C GLU A 40 -15.36 -6.22 15.08
N VAL A 41 -15.51 -5.18 14.25
CA VAL A 41 -14.53 -4.09 14.15
C VAL A 41 -15.15 -2.80 14.69
N HIS A 42 -14.49 -2.18 15.66
CA HIS A 42 -14.89 -0.89 16.23
C HIS A 42 -13.96 0.22 15.78
N GLU A 43 -14.52 1.23 15.12
CA GLU A 43 -13.80 2.43 14.69
C GLU A 43 -14.37 3.66 15.39
N ALA A 44 -13.51 4.52 15.89
CA ALA A 44 -13.91 5.74 16.59
C ALA A 44 -14.40 6.85 15.65
N ARG A 45 -13.98 6.80 14.39
CA ARG A 45 -14.37 7.77 13.36
C ARG A 45 -15.57 7.25 12.58
N SER A 46 -16.23 8.15 11.86
CA SER A 46 -17.30 7.82 10.92
C SER A 46 -16.80 7.10 9.66
N GLU A 47 -15.50 7.13 9.40
CA GLU A 47 -14.87 6.58 8.20
C GLU A 47 -13.80 5.54 8.55
N VAL A 48 -13.78 4.46 7.80
CA VAL A 48 -12.76 3.40 7.91
C VAL A 48 -11.56 3.70 7.01
N GLY A 49 -10.45 3.00 7.22
CA GLY A 49 -9.24 3.10 6.38
C GLY A 49 -8.04 3.71 7.08
N GLY A 50 -8.23 4.45 8.18
CA GLY A 50 -7.14 5.07 8.94
C GLY A 50 -6.33 6.06 8.09
N MET A 51 -5.02 5.84 7.93
CA MET A 51 -4.17 6.70 7.09
C MET A 51 -4.41 6.51 5.58
N ALA A 52 -5.07 5.43 5.18
CA ALA A 52 -5.40 5.15 3.78
C ALA A 52 -6.81 5.65 3.39
N CYS A 53 -7.52 6.32 4.30
CA CYS A 53 -8.85 6.87 3.98
C CYS A 53 -8.76 8.04 3.00
N THR A 54 -9.78 8.15 2.15
CA THR A 54 -9.99 9.33 1.31
C THR A 54 -10.79 10.35 2.12
N ARG A 55 -10.39 11.61 2.09
CA ARG A 55 -11.07 12.70 2.78
C ARG A 55 -11.61 13.71 1.80
N GLU A 56 -12.81 14.17 2.07
CA GLU A 56 -13.40 15.30 1.37
C GLU A 56 -13.06 16.58 2.16
N PHE A 57 -12.35 17.51 1.54
CA PHE A 57 -11.96 18.77 2.18
C PHE A 57 -12.85 19.94 1.77
N THR A 58 -13.58 19.80 0.67
CA THR A 58 -14.68 20.67 0.25
C THR A 58 -15.61 19.85 -0.64
N GLU A 59 -16.86 20.28 -0.78
CA GLU A 59 -17.89 19.54 -1.51
C GLU A 59 -17.42 19.11 -2.91
N GLY A 60 -17.46 17.82 -3.18
CA GLY A 60 -17.01 17.19 -4.43
C GLY A 60 -15.51 17.01 -4.60
N TYR A 61 -14.68 17.55 -3.70
CA TYR A 61 -13.22 17.46 -3.80
C TYR A 61 -12.63 16.52 -2.75
N LYS A 62 -12.05 15.43 -3.21
CA LYS A 62 -11.51 14.37 -2.37
C LYS A 62 -10.00 14.23 -2.53
N VAL A 63 -9.31 14.02 -1.42
CA VAL A 63 -7.86 13.79 -1.37
C VAL A 63 -7.54 12.58 -0.49
N PRO A 64 -6.41 11.90 -0.73
CA PRO A 64 -5.89 10.94 0.21
C PRO A 64 -5.64 11.60 1.57
N GLY A 65 -6.08 10.97 2.66
CA GLY A 65 -5.89 11.51 4.00
C GLY A 65 -4.41 11.63 4.38
N VAL A 66 -3.63 10.58 4.12
CA VAL A 66 -2.18 10.53 4.34
C VAL A 66 -1.52 9.68 3.25
N ALA A 67 -1.90 8.40 3.14
CA ALA A 67 -1.32 7.48 2.16
C ALA A 67 -1.90 7.74 0.77
N HIS A 68 -1.11 8.34 -0.10
CA HIS A 68 -1.51 8.70 -1.47
C HIS A 68 -0.96 7.76 -2.55
N LEU A 69 -0.02 6.90 -2.17
CA LEU A 69 0.56 5.89 -3.06
C LEU A 69 0.49 4.51 -2.41
N LEU A 70 0.18 3.50 -3.21
CA LEU A 70 0.08 2.12 -2.77
C LEU A 70 1.36 1.35 -3.15
N HIS A 71 2.46 1.64 -2.44
CA HIS A 71 3.76 1.05 -2.73
C HIS A 71 3.95 -0.38 -2.22
N MET A 72 3.33 -0.71 -1.09
CA MET A 72 3.68 -1.90 -0.31
C MET A 72 2.53 -2.89 -0.16
N LEU A 73 1.56 -2.86 -1.07
CA LEU A 73 0.51 -3.86 -1.06
C LEU A 73 1.08 -5.20 -1.50
N ASN A 74 1.12 -6.15 -0.58
CA ASN A 74 1.59 -7.49 -0.90
C ASN A 74 0.64 -8.17 -1.91
N PRO A 75 1.15 -8.66 -3.06
CA PRO A 75 0.33 -9.33 -4.07
C PRO A 75 -0.44 -10.56 -3.54
N GLY A 76 0.14 -11.25 -2.54
CA GLY A 76 -0.52 -12.37 -1.86
C GLY A 76 -1.76 -11.93 -1.11
N ILE A 77 -1.70 -10.80 -0.39
CA ILE A 77 -2.84 -10.21 0.31
C ILE A 77 -3.91 -9.77 -0.71
N GLN A 78 -3.50 -9.06 -1.76
CA GLN A 78 -4.38 -8.60 -2.83
C GLN A 78 -5.17 -9.75 -3.45
N LYS A 79 -4.48 -10.84 -3.80
CA LYS A 79 -5.08 -12.04 -4.38
C LYS A 79 -5.98 -12.76 -3.37
N TRP A 80 -5.49 -12.96 -2.15
CA TRP A 80 -6.20 -13.76 -1.14
C TRP A 80 -7.49 -13.07 -0.67
N LEU A 81 -7.46 -11.75 -0.49
CA LEU A 81 -8.64 -10.95 -0.16
C LEU A 81 -9.53 -10.68 -1.38
N GLY A 82 -9.03 -10.91 -2.61
CA GLY A 82 -9.76 -10.65 -3.84
C GLY A 82 -10.02 -9.16 -4.06
N LEU A 83 -9.07 -8.30 -3.71
CA LEU A 83 -9.28 -6.86 -3.67
C LEU A 83 -9.75 -6.29 -5.00
N ASN A 84 -9.22 -6.77 -6.14
CA ASN A 84 -9.67 -6.33 -7.47
C ASN A 84 -11.14 -6.69 -7.74
N LYS A 85 -11.59 -7.86 -7.26
CA LYS A 85 -13.00 -8.26 -7.38
C LYS A 85 -13.92 -7.42 -6.49
N ASN A 86 -13.37 -6.84 -5.43
CA ASN A 86 -14.05 -6.00 -4.46
C ASN A 86 -13.84 -4.50 -4.73
N GLY A 87 -13.43 -4.12 -5.95
CA GLY A 87 -13.40 -2.73 -6.38
C GLY A 87 -12.06 -2.01 -6.23
N LEU A 88 -10.94 -2.73 -5.95
CA LEU A 88 -9.64 -2.10 -6.02
C LEU A 88 -9.27 -1.80 -7.46
N GLU A 89 -9.20 -0.52 -7.78
CA GLU A 89 -8.76 0.00 -9.08
C GLU A 89 -7.57 0.93 -8.88
N PHE A 90 -6.65 0.90 -9.84
CA PHE A 90 -5.50 1.79 -9.85
C PHE A 90 -5.71 2.88 -10.90
N SER A 91 -5.68 4.14 -10.49
CA SER A 91 -5.76 5.28 -11.41
C SER A 91 -4.49 5.42 -12.26
N ALA A 92 -3.35 4.98 -11.73
CA ALA A 92 -2.08 4.91 -12.45
C ALA A 92 -1.21 3.78 -11.89
N ASN A 93 -0.61 2.99 -12.77
CA ASN A 93 0.29 1.88 -12.40
C ASN A 93 1.77 2.25 -12.51
N ARG A 94 2.06 3.38 -13.13
CA ARG A 94 3.42 3.86 -13.34
C ARG A 94 3.44 5.38 -13.20
N LEU A 95 4.13 5.84 -12.18
CA LEU A 95 4.29 7.26 -11.90
C LEU A 95 5.76 7.63 -12.06
N LYS A 96 6.00 8.74 -12.76
CA LYS A 96 7.33 9.36 -12.80
C LYS A 96 7.57 10.10 -11.49
N THR A 97 8.78 10.02 -10.97
CA THR A 97 9.22 10.87 -9.87
C THR A 97 9.93 12.08 -10.45
N ILE A 98 9.50 13.26 -10.07
CA ILE A 98 10.10 14.52 -10.50
C ILE A 98 10.73 15.17 -9.29
N SER A 99 12.05 15.32 -9.31
CA SER A 99 12.81 16.08 -8.32
C SER A 99 12.99 17.50 -8.83
N LEU A 100 12.36 18.45 -8.14
CA LEU A 100 12.44 19.86 -8.51
C LEU A 100 13.78 20.44 -8.05
N ASN A 101 14.39 21.26 -8.91
CA ASN A 101 15.57 22.04 -8.61
C ASN A 101 15.19 23.52 -8.59
N PRO A 102 15.56 24.30 -7.57
CA PRO A 102 15.30 25.74 -7.51
C PRO A 102 15.83 26.52 -8.72
N ASN A 103 16.86 25.97 -9.38
CA ASN A 103 17.47 26.57 -10.59
C ASN A 103 16.80 26.16 -11.90
N GLY A 104 15.64 25.53 -11.85
CA GLY A 104 14.80 25.27 -13.02
C GLY A 104 14.98 23.92 -13.70
N ASN A 105 16.04 23.18 -13.42
CA ASN A 105 16.32 21.89 -14.06
C ASN A 105 15.78 20.75 -13.22
N ALA A 106 14.61 20.23 -13.59
CA ALA A 106 14.01 19.07 -12.91
C ALA A 106 14.71 17.77 -13.34
N LEU A 107 14.89 16.88 -12.36
CA LEU A 107 15.30 15.50 -12.59
C LEU A 107 14.04 14.62 -12.68
N VAL A 108 13.91 13.86 -13.75
CA VAL A 108 12.80 12.92 -13.97
C VAL A 108 13.32 11.49 -13.86
N ILE A 109 12.69 10.71 -12.99
CA ILE A 109 12.95 9.28 -12.82
C ILE A 109 11.71 8.53 -13.31
N ASP A 110 11.89 7.70 -14.36
CA ASP A 110 10.84 6.83 -14.90
C ASP A 110 11.33 5.39 -14.93
N GLY A 111 11.02 4.64 -13.87
CA GLY A 111 11.57 3.28 -13.69
C GLY A 111 13.09 3.30 -13.58
N ASP A 112 13.77 2.76 -14.58
CA ASP A 112 15.25 2.72 -14.67
C ASP A 112 15.84 3.87 -15.50
N HIS A 113 14.99 4.74 -16.03
CA HIS A 113 15.39 5.89 -16.83
C HIS A 113 15.60 7.12 -15.97
N LEU A 114 16.67 7.83 -16.23
CA LEU A 114 17.05 9.08 -15.60
C LEU A 114 17.18 10.16 -16.67
N GLU A 115 16.38 11.22 -16.56
CA GLU A 115 16.34 12.34 -17.50
C GLU A 115 16.46 13.67 -16.75
N GLY A 116 17.13 14.63 -17.36
CA GLY A 116 17.30 15.99 -16.82
C GLY A 116 18.50 16.67 -17.44
N ASP A 117 18.54 17.99 -17.32
CA ASP A 117 19.67 18.76 -17.79
C ASP A 117 20.93 18.42 -16.98
N GLY A 118 22.05 18.23 -17.65
CA GLY A 118 23.31 17.85 -17.02
C GLY A 118 23.44 16.36 -16.66
N ILE A 119 22.45 15.52 -16.98
CA ILE A 119 22.52 14.08 -16.78
C ILE A 119 23.38 13.46 -17.88
N THR A 120 24.50 12.89 -17.47
CA THR A 120 25.46 12.19 -18.34
C THR A 120 25.16 10.69 -18.41
N ASP A 121 25.78 9.98 -19.35
CA ASP A 121 25.68 8.51 -19.42
C ASP A 121 26.32 7.83 -18.20
N GLN A 122 27.31 8.45 -17.59
CA GLN A 122 27.86 8.01 -16.31
C GLN A 122 26.81 8.04 -15.20
N HIS A 123 26.07 9.13 -15.06
CA HIS A 123 24.99 9.25 -14.06
C HIS A 123 23.90 8.20 -14.29
N ARG A 124 23.56 7.90 -15.55
CA ARG A 124 22.58 6.85 -15.87
C ARG A 124 23.09 5.46 -15.50
N ALA A 125 24.37 5.18 -15.74
CA ALA A 125 24.98 3.90 -15.37
C ALA A 125 25.05 3.72 -13.85
N GLU A 126 25.44 4.75 -13.12
CA GLU A 126 25.48 4.76 -11.65
C GLU A 126 24.08 4.57 -11.05
N PHE A 127 23.06 5.27 -11.57
CA PHE A 127 21.68 5.11 -11.17
C PHE A 127 21.17 3.68 -11.38
N LYS A 128 21.46 3.09 -12.54
CA LYS A 128 21.10 1.71 -12.84
C LYS A 128 21.77 0.71 -11.89
N SER A 129 23.03 0.94 -11.56
CA SER A 129 23.77 0.15 -10.57
C SER A 129 23.16 0.27 -9.18
N PHE A 130 22.85 1.48 -8.75
CA PHE A 130 22.15 1.76 -7.48
C PHE A 130 20.81 1.02 -7.40
N LYS A 131 19.99 1.13 -8.45
CA LYS A 131 18.69 0.42 -8.53
C LYS A 131 18.84 -1.09 -8.43
N LYS A 132 19.85 -1.66 -9.12
CA LYS A 132 20.13 -3.09 -9.04
C LYS A 132 20.49 -3.52 -7.61
N THR A 133 21.30 -2.74 -6.93
CA THR A 133 21.71 -3.03 -5.54
C THR A 133 20.50 -2.93 -4.59
N THR A 134 19.70 -1.86 -4.68
CA THR A 134 18.53 -1.68 -3.81
C THR A 134 17.48 -2.77 -4.03
N ASN A 135 17.23 -3.17 -5.28
CA ASN A 135 16.28 -4.25 -5.58
C ASN A 135 16.75 -5.62 -5.08
N SER A 136 18.04 -5.82 -4.86
CA SER A 136 18.56 -7.07 -4.30
C SER A 136 18.43 -7.14 -2.77
N LEU A 137 18.12 -6.02 -2.11
CA LEU A 137 17.94 -5.92 -0.66
C LEU A 137 16.45 -5.99 -0.24
N ALA A 138 15.52 -5.91 -1.19
CA ALA A 138 14.07 -5.96 -0.96
C ALA A 138 13.51 -7.36 -1.19
#